data_6bb1a9aed06a09d56d84b31fca87142a
#
_entry.id   6bb1a9aed06a09d56d84b31fca87142a
#
_cell.length_a   1.000
_cell.length_b   1.000
_cell.length_c   1.000
_cell.angle_alpha   90.00
_cell.angle_beta   90.00
_cell.angle_gamma   90.00
#
_symmetry.space_group_name_H-M   'P 1'
#
loop_
_entity.id
_entity.type
_entity.pdbx_description
1 polymer ?
#
loop_
_entity_poly.entity_id
_entity_poly.type
_entity_poly.pdbx_seq_one_letter_code
_entity_poly.pdbx_strand_id
1 'polypeptide(L)'
;MRLKLKKHEMDIERVTYQTYSADDFKRFNNTYNRDIKYWVTADFGKPGLENTDVKSATLEARVKKIDSKIENGKRAIASELAFPSDSKVDARVLSEAVYSNTTIAPDGRSAEFSVTLYNKPANRLPEAYFVSFIPTEITKIWVEKLGQPINVMDVVEGGNRQMHGVDNYVDIVTEKGTIRITSLDAMLASIGECATLNFSLAQPDIKQGVHFNLFNNVWGTNFVMWWGGSMTYRFRVEIL
;
A
#
# COMPACT_ATOMS: atom_id res chain seq x y z
N MET A 1 9.45 -11.10 -1.43
CA MET A 1 9.33 -12.58 -1.62
C MET A 1 8.38 -12.87 -2.75
N ARG A 2 8.64 -13.94 -3.52
CA ARG A 2 7.70 -14.42 -4.53
C ARG A 2 6.86 -15.55 -3.96
N LEU A 3 5.56 -15.31 -3.82
CA LEU A 3 4.56 -16.31 -3.41
C LEU A 3 4.14 -17.12 -4.65
N LYS A 4 4.12 -18.44 -4.50
CA LYS A 4 3.57 -19.34 -5.51
C LYS A 4 2.37 -20.09 -4.93
N LEU A 5 1.20 -19.86 -5.52
CA LEU A 5 -0.04 -20.59 -5.24
C LEU A 5 -0.48 -21.31 -6.52
N LYS A 6 -0.38 -22.65 -6.53
CA LYS A 6 -0.59 -23.48 -7.73
C LYS A 6 0.21 -22.94 -8.93
N LYS A 7 -0.48 -22.49 -9.98
CA LYS A 7 0.13 -21.95 -11.21
C LYS A 7 0.33 -20.44 -11.19
N HIS A 8 -0.11 -19.75 -10.11
CA HIS A 8 0.03 -18.31 -9.98
C HIS A 8 1.30 -17.95 -9.21
N GLU A 9 2.01 -16.96 -9.72
CA GLU A 9 3.15 -16.35 -9.05
C GLU A 9 2.88 -14.87 -8.82
N MET A 10 3.23 -14.39 -7.63
CA MET A 10 2.96 -13.02 -7.21
C MET A 10 4.08 -12.52 -6.31
N ASP A 11 4.54 -11.31 -6.54
CA ASP A 11 5.41 -10.63 -5.58
C ASP A 11 4.56 -10.14 -4.41
N ILE A 12 4.91 -10.59 -3.20
CA ILE A 12 4.39 -10.14 -1.93
C ILE A 12 5.54 -9.71 -1.01
N GLU A 13 5.26 -9.16 0.15
CA GLU A 13 6.27 -8.61 1.07
C GLU A 13 7.01 -7.37 0.54
N ARG A 14 6.56 -6.78 -0.57
CA ARG A 14 7.08 -5.50 -1.00
C ARG A 14 6.43 -4.42 -0.14
N VAL A 15 7.12 -4.05 0.94
CA VAL A 15 6.70 -3.00 1.85
C VAL A 15 7.42 -1.72 1.47
N THR A 16 6.64 -0.68 1.17
CA THR A 16 7.13 0.61 0.69
C THR A 16 6.83 1.69 1.72
N TYR A 17 7.80 2.56 1.98
CA TYR A 17 7.66 3.79 2.74
C TYR A 17 7.81 4.98 1.80
N GLN A 18 6.96 5.97 1.94
CA GLN A 18 7.03 7.21 1.16
C GLN A 18 6.99 8.43 2.06
N THR A 19 7.76 9.46 1.69
CA THR A 19 7.67 10.82 2.21
C THR A 19 7.29 11.78 1.10
N TYR A 20 6.64 12.89 1.45
CA TYR A 20 6.11 13.86 0.50
C TYR A 20 6.58 15.26 0.84
N SER A 21 7.05 16.00 -0.17
CA SER A 21 7.49 17.39 -0.06
C SER A 21 6.32 18.37 -0.26
N ALA A 22 6.56 19.65 0.00
CA ALA A 22 5.60 20.71 -0.31
C ALA A 22 5.24 20.75 -1.82
N ASP A 23 6.20 20.41 -2.70
CA ASP A 23 5.96 20.35 -4.15
C ASP A 23 5.00 19.20 -4.54
N ASP A 24 4.99 18.09 -3.81
CA ASP A 24 4.02 17.01 -4.04
C ASP A 24 2.60 17.49 -3.75
N PHE A 25 2.39 18.20 -2.64
CA PHE A 25 1.10 18.79 -2.31
C PHE A 25 0.68 19.87 -3.31
N LYS A 26 1.62 20.70 -3.77
CA LYS A 26 1.34 21.70 -4.80
C LYS A 26 0.92 21.03 -6.12
N ARG A 27 1.62 19.96 -6.52
CA ARG A 27 1.25 19.19 -7.71
C ARG A 27 -0.13 18.56 -7.55
N PHE A 28 -0.42 17.92 -6.42
CA PHE A 28 -1.73 17.36 -6.09
C PHE A 28 -2.83 18.41 -6.23
N ASN A 29 -2.70 19.55 -5.56
CA ASN A 29 -3.69 20.62 -5.58
C ASN A 29 -3.90 21.18 -6.99
N ASN A 30 -2.83 21.42 -7.74
CA ASN A 30 -2.93 21.95 -9.11
C ASN A 30 -3.55 20.97 -10.09
N THR A 31 -3.41 19.67 -9.87
CA THR A 31 -3.97 18.63 -10.76
C THR A 31 -5.43 18.34 -10.45
N TYR A 32 -5.80 18.33 -9.18
CA TYR A 32 -7.09 17.81 -8.74
C TYR A 32 -8.08 18.89 -8.29
N ASN A 33 -7.61 19.98 -7.68
CA ASN A 33 -8.46 21.04 -7.15
C ASN A 33 -8.61 22.17 -8.19
N ARG A 34 -9.84 22.42 -8.63
CA ARG A 34 -10.15 23.49 -9.61
C ARG A 34 -10.22 24.87 -8.96
N ASP A 35 -10.63 24.96 -7.71
CA ASP A 35 -10.79 26.18 -6.93
C ASP A 35 -10.10 26.04 -5.59
N ILE A 36 -8.82 26.45 -5.52
CA ILE A 36 -7.99 26.29 -4.34
C ILE A 36 -8.29 27.40 -3.36
N LYS A 37 -9.15 27.13 -2.38
CA LYS A 37 -9.42 27.99 -1.24
C LYS A 37 -8.52 27.64 -0.06
N TYR A 38 -8.40 28.54 0.89
CA TYR A 38 -7.58 28.34 2.09
C TYR A 38 -7.90 27.03 2.82
N TRP A 39 -9.17 26.71 3.01
CA TRP A 39 -9.58 25.47 3.69
C TRP A 39 -9.16 24.20 2.92
N VAL A 40 -9.08 24.25 1.58
CA VAL A 40 -8.63 23.13 0.76
C VAL A 40 -7.18 22.80 1.09
N THR A 41 -6.30 23.80 1.15
CA THR A 41 -4.89 23.60 1.48
C THR A 41 -4.68 23.25 2.95
N ALA A 42 -5.58 23.67 3.84
CA ALA A 42 -5.52 23.32 5.26
C ALA A 42 -5.95 21.85 5.49
N ASP A 43 -7.04 21.40 4.86
CA ASP A 43 -7.62 20.07 5.09
C ASP A 43 -6.97 18.99 4.20
N PHE A 44 -6.62 19.33 2.96
CA PHE A 44 -5.99 18.42 1.98
C PHE A 44 -4.50 18.70 1.76
N GLY A 45 -3.85 19.33 2.70
CA GLY A 45 -2.45 19.68 2.66
C GLY A 45 -1.78 19.54 4.03
N LYS A 46 -0.58 20.06 4.12
CA LYS A 46 0.21 20.15 5.36
C LYS A 46 0.71 21.58 5.50
N PRO A 47 -0.10 22.51 6.04
CA PRO A 47 0.33 23.89 6.25
C PRO A 47 1.64 23.96 7.05
N GLY A 48 2.59 24.75 6.56
CA GLY A 48 3.92 24.90 7.17
C GLY A 48 4.97 23.92 6.64
N LEU A 49 4.59 22.96 5.80
CA LEU A 49 5.54 22.00 5.22
C LEU A 49 6.58 22.69 4.33
N GLU A 50 6.21 23.80 3.68
CA GLU A 50 7.09 24.66 2.88
C GLU A 50 8.24 25.27 3.67
N ASN A 51 8.14 25.30 5.00
CA ASN A 51 9.19 25.79 5.91
C ASN A 51 10.09 24.66 6.45
N THR A 52 9.99 23.46 5.88
CA THR A 52 10.77 22.29 6.28
C THR A 52 11.67 21.79 5.15
N ASP A 53 12.68 20.99 5.50
CA ASP A 53 13.59 20.37 4.53
C ASP A 53 13.10 19.01 4.02
N VAL A 54 11.82 18.67 4.24
CA VAL A 54 11.26 17.38 3.82
C VAL A 54 11.30 17.22 2.31
N LYS A 55 11.83 16.10 1.87
CA LYS A 55 11.98 15.74 0.45
C LYS A 55 11.13 14.53 0.12
N SER A 56 10.64 14.48 -1.11
CA SER A 56 10.00 13.29 -1.65
C SER A 56 11.00 12.15 -1.74
N ALA A 57 10.63 11.01 -1.18
CA ALA A 57 11.42 9.79 -1.29
C ALA A 57 10.51 8.57 -1.25
N THR A 58 10.96 7.48 -1.88
CA THR A 58 10.34 6.17 -1.82
C THR A 58 11.40 5.16 -1.45
N LEU A 59 11.19 4.45 -0.34
CA LEU A 59 12.06 3.39 0.15
C LEU A 59 11.32 2.06 0.09
N GLU A 60 11.99 1.02 -0.37
CA GLU A 60 11.48 -0.34 -0.35
C GLU A 60 12.24 -1.14 0.72
N ALA A 61 11.50 -1.78 1.64
CA ALA A 61 12.09 -2.60 2.67
C ALA A 61 12.76 -3.84 2.06
N ARG A 62 13.93 -4.20 2.59
CA ARG A 62 14.73 -5.36 2.15
C ARG A 62 14.75 -6.43 3.20
N VAL A 63 14.65 -7.68 2.78
CA VAL A 63 14.74 -8.84 3.66
C VAL A 63 16.11 -8.89 4.30
N LYS A 64 16.14 -8.93 5.64
CA LYS A 64 17.32 -9.17 6.47
C LYS A 64 17.44 -10.63 6.86
N LYS A 65 16.30 -11.23 7.21
CA LYS A 65 16.23 -12.62 7.65
C LYS A 65 14.95 -13.26 7.14
N ILE A 66 15.03 -14.52 6.76
CA ILE A 66 13.89 -15.32 6.37
C ILE A 66 14.05 -16.72 6.94
N ASP A 67 13.00 -17.21 7.58
CA ASP A 67 12.88 -18.57 8.11
C ASP A 67 11.64 -19.23 7.50
N SER A 68 11.71 -20.55 7.26
CA SER A 68 10.53 -21.29 6.79
C SER A 68 10.47 -22.66 7.44
N LYS A 69 9.24 -23.09 7.78
CA LYS A 69 8.96 -24.44 8.32
C LYS A 69 7.74 -25.03 7.66
N ILE A 70 7.66 -26.35 7.68
CA ILE A 70 6.44 -27.09 7.30
C ILE A 70 5.90 -27.74 8.58
N GLU A 71 4.65 -27.48 8.88
CA GLU A 71 3.98 -28.01 10.07
C GLU A 71 2.53 -28.37 9.71
N ASN A 72 2.12 -29.60 9.98
CA ASN A 72 0.79 -30.11 9.63
C ASN A 72 0.39 -29.89 8.16
N GLY A 73 1.35 -30.04 7.24
CA GLY A 73 1.17 -29.83 5.79
C GLY A 73 1.09 -28.35 5.36
N LYS A 74 1.08 -27.40 6.28
CA LYS A 74 1.13 -25.97 5.99
C LYS A 74 2.58 -25.51 5.92
N ARG A 75 2.89 -24.65 4.96
CA ARG A 75 4.20 -23.98 4.89
C ARG A 75 4.10 -22.59 5.50
N ALA A 76 4.78 -22.40 6.62
CA ALA A 76 4.92 -21.09 7.27
C ALA A 76 6.27 -20.46 6.90
N ILE A 77 6.24 -19.17 6.56
CA ILE A 77 7.41 -18.36 6.23
C ILE A 77 7.34 -17.11 7.10
N ALA A 78 8.43 -16.80 7.78
CA ALA A 78 8.58 -15.59 8.58
C ALA A 78 9.77 -14.78 8.07
N SER A 79 9.59 -13.49 7.86
CA SER A 79 10.66 -12.59 7.39
C SER A 79 10.79 -11.38 8.30
N GLU A 80 12.03 -10.94 8.50
CA GLU A 80 12.37 -9.62 9.02
C GLU A 80 12.92 -8.78 7.89
N LEU A 81 12.32 -7.60 7.71
CA LEU A 81 12.73 -6.62 6.70
C LEU A 81 13.13 -5.31 7.38
N ALA A 82 13.97 -4.53 6.69
CA ALA A 82 14.31 -3.18 7.09
C ALA A 82 14.42 -2.25 5.88
N PHE A 83 14.17 -0.98 6.12
CA PHE A 83 14.38 0.04 5.11
C PHE A 83 15.87 0.35 4.96
N PRO A 84 16.35 0.57 3.72
CA PRO A 84 17.71 1.04 3.48
C PRO A 84 17.85 2.49 3.95
N SER A 85 19.07 2.91 4.25
CA SER A 85 19.39 4.32 4.47
C SER A 85 19.23 5.12 3.17
N ASP A 86 18.67 6.31 3.28
CA ASP A 86 18.56 7.28 2.18
C ASP A 86 18.81 8.69 2.75
N SER A 87 19.57 9.51 2.04
CA SER A 87 19.92 10.88 2.49
C SER A 87 18.73 11.83 2.53
N LYS A 88 17.59 11.46 1.92
CA LYS A 88 16.35 12.25 1.90
C LYS A 88 15.41 11.90 3.05
N VAL A 89 15.69 10.83 3.79
CA VAL A 89 14.82 10.31 4.84
C VAL A 89 15.59 10.22 6.14
N ASP A 90 15.08 10.85 7.18
CA ASP A 90 15.60 10.64 8.54
C ASP A 90 15.26 9.22 9.00
N ALA A 91 16.28 8.41 9.24
CA ALA A 91 16.10 7.04 9.68
C ALA A 91 15.28 6.91 10.98
N ARG A 92 15.24 7.96 11.80
CA ARG A 92 14.49 7.99 13.06
C ARG A 92 12.96 7.99 12.88
N VAL A 93 12.44 8.27 11.67
CA VAL A 93 10.99 8.24 11.40
C VAL A 93 10.52 6.88 10.90
N LEU A 94 11.45 6.01 10.49
CA LEU A 94 11.14 4.68 9.99
C LEU A 94 10.75 3.72 11.12
N SER A 95 9.92 2.71 10.81
CA SER A 95 9.71 1.58 11.70
C SER A 95 11.06 0.91 12.02
N GLU A 96 11.28 0.53 13.27
CA GLU A 96 12.51 -0.15 13.71
C GLU A 96 12.74 -1.45 12.92
N ALA A 97 11.66 -2.19 12.66
CA ALA A 97 11.64 -3.37 11.82
C ALA A 97 10.28 -3.52 11.13
N VAL A 98 10.26 -4.30 10.07
CA VAL A 98 9.03 -4.80 9.46
C VAL A 98 9.07 -6.32 9.52
N TYR A 99 8.05 -6.92 10.11
CA TYR A 99 7.91 -8.38 10.14
C TYR A 99 6.81 -8.80 9.19
N SER A 100 7.04 -9.85 8.43
CA SER A 100 5.99 -10.48 7.64
C SER A 100 5.87 -11.96 7.98
N ASN A 101 4.64 -12.48 7.94
CA ASN A 101 4.35 -13.88 8.11
C ASN A 101 3.40 -14.34 7.00
N THR A 102 3.75 -15.46 6.38
CA THR A 102 2.95 -16.09 5.33
C THR A 102 2.71 -17.55 5.71
N THR A 103 1.45 -17.98 5.73
CA THR A 103 1.09 -19.40 5.93
C THR A 103 0.32 -19.89 4.72
N ILE A 104 0.92 -20.82 3.97
CA ILE A 104 0.33 -21.40 2.76
C ILE A 104 -0.44 -22.65 3.16
N ALA A 105 -1.70 -22.77 2.70
CA ALA A 105 -2.53 -23.94 2.90
C ALA A 105 -1.95 -25.18 2.19
N PRO A 106 -2.23 -26.41 2.69
CA PRO A 106 -1.67 -27.64 2.13
C PRO A 106 -2.03 -27.89 0.66
N ASP A 107 -3.19 -27.42 0.22
CA ASP A 107 -3.65 -27.55 -1.17
C ASP A 107 -3.02 -26.53 -2.10
N GLY A 108 -2.26 -25.56 -1.55
CA GLY A 108 -1.59 -24.48 -2.28
C GLY A 108 -2.56 -23.49 -2.95
N ARG A 109 -3.85 -23.45 -2.54
CA ARG A 109 -4.85 -22.55 -3.12
C ARG A 109 -5.01 -21.24 -2.36
N SER A 110 -4.59 -21.20 -1.12
CA SER A 110 -4.71 -20.00 -0.29
C SER A 110 -3.48 -19.78 0.58
N ALA A 111 -3.30 -18.54 1.01
CA ALA A 111 -2.33 -18.15 1.99
C ALA A 111 -2.90 -17.07 2.91
N GLU A 112 -2.60 -17.18 4.20
CA GLU A 112 -2.72 -16.08 5.16
C GLU A 112 -1.43 -15.29 5.15
N PHE A 113 -1.51 -13.97 5.05
CA PHE A 113 -0.37 -13.07 5.01
C PHE A 113 -0.56 -11.94 6.00
N SER A 114 0.49 -11.58 6.72
CA SER A 114 0.47 -10.41 7.60
C SER A 114 1.76 -9.62 7.53
N VAL A 115 1.64 -8.31 7.72
CA VAL A 115 2.76 -7.37 7.84
C VAL A 115 2.62 -6.60 9.14
N THR A 116 3.68 -6.56 9.94
CA THR A 116 3.77 -5.77 11.17
C THR A 116 4.79 -4.65 11.00
N LEU A 117 4.32 -3.41 11.12
CA LEU A 117 5.20 -2.27 11.36
C LEU A 117 5.54 -2.28 12.85
N TYR A 118 6.80 -2.60 13.18
CA TYR A 118 7.23 -2.73 14.56
C TYR A 118 7.88 -1.43 15.04
N ASN A 119 7.42 -0.96 16.21
CA ASN A 119 7.95 0.23 16.89
C ASN A 119 8.13 1.44 15.96
N LYS A 120 7.08 1.75 15.19
CA LYS A 120 7.04 2.93 14.33
C LYS A 120 7.01 4.19 15.18
N PRO A 121 7.92 5.16 15.01
CA PRO A 121 7.86 6.42 15.73
C PRO A 121 6.69 7.28 15.26
N ALA A 122 6.13 8.08 16.17
CA ALA A 122 5.18 9.11 15.78
C ALA A 122 5.90 10.20 14.98
N ASN A 123 5.38 10.52 13.79
CA ASN A 123 5.95 11.51 12.89
C ASN A 123 4.85 12.44 12.38
N ARG A 124 5.06 13.75 12.46
CA ARG A 124 4.12 14.76 11.96
C ARG A 124 4.33 15.11 10.48
N LEU A 125 5.51 14.81 9.95
CA LEU A 125 5.82 15.04 8.54
C LEU A 125 5.06 14.02 7.68
N PRO A 126 4.65 14.39 6.45
CA PRO A 126 3.81 13.53 5.63
C PRO A 126 4.54 12.26 5.23
N GLU A 127 3.92 11.14 5.52
CA GLU A 127 4.44 9.81 5.23
C GLU A 127 3.32 8.82 4.90
N ALA A 128 3.67 7.75 4.21
CA ALA A 128 2.78 6.62 3.96
C ALA A 128 3.55 5.31 3.91
N TYR A 129 2.89 4.22 4.33
CA TYR A 129 3.38 2.85 4.23
C TYR A 129 2.43 2.04 3.37
N PHE A 130 2.97 1.19 2.52
CA PHE A 130 2.21 0.31 1.64
C PHE A 130 2.72 -1.11 1.69
N VAL A 131 1.83 -2.06 1.38
CA VAL A 131 2.20 -3.42 0.99
C VAL A 131 1.63 -3.71 -0.39
N SER A 132 2.43 -4.34 -1.24
CA SER A 132 2.11 -4.56 -2.65
C SER A 132 1.83 -6.02 -2.95
N PHE A 133 0.84 -6.24 -3.85
CA PHE A 133 0.50 -7.53 -4.44
C PHE A 133 0.58 -7.39 -5.95
N ILE A 134 1.58 -8.02 -6.56
CA ILE A 134 1.90 -7.85 -7.99
C ILE A 134 1.97 -9.23 -8.66
N PRO A 135 0.82 -9.80 -9.04
CA PRO A 135 0.79 -11.02 -9.86
C PRO A 135 1.38 -10.77 -11.24
N THR A 136 1.86 -11.83 -11.86
CA THR A 136 2.20 -11.81 -13.28
C THR A 136 0.95 -11.82 -14.15
N GLU A 137 1.04 -11.24 -15.35
CA GLU A 137 0.00 -11.37 -16.40
C GLU A 137 -1.38 -10.81 -16.01
N ILE A 138 -1.42 -9.66 -15.30
CA ILE A 138 -2.67 -9.00 -14.90
C ILE A 138 -3.42 -8.52 -16.12
N THR A 139 -4.70 -8.87 -16.23
CA THR A 139 -5.61 -8.47 -17.33
C THR A 139 -6.72 -7.53 -16.87
N LYS A 140 -7.23 -7.69 -15.62
CA LYS A 140 -8.25 -6.84 -15.01
C LYS A 140 -8.07 -6.78 -13.50
N ILE A 141 -8.55 -5.71 -12.88
CA ILE A 141 -8.64 -5.57 -11.42
C ILE A 141 -10.06 -5.12 -11.08
N TRP A 142 -10.68 -5.81 -10.14
CA TRP A 142 -11.97 -5.47 -9.56
C TRP A 142 -11.79 -5.14 -8.09
N VAL A 143 -12.37 -4.04 -7.64
CA VAL A 143 -12.41 -3.64 -6.23
C VAL A 143 -13.85 -3.77 -5.74
N GLU A 144 -14.05 -4.48 -4.66
CA GLU A 144 -15.36 -4.57 -4.03
C GLU A 144 -15.65 -3.29 -3.25
N LYS A 145 -16.80 -2.68 -3.55
CA LYS A 145 -17.30 -1.47 -2.91
C LYS A 145 -18.78 -1.63 -2.60
N LEU A 146 -19.13 -1.58 -1.31
CA LEU A 146 -20.52 -1.70 -0.85
C LEU A 146 -21.24 -2.93 -1.43
N GLY A 147 -20.55 -4.07 -1.43
CA GLY A 147 -21.10 -5.33 -1.93
C GLY A 147 -21.08 -5.48 -3.46
N GLN A 148 -20.49 -4.53 -4.21
CA GLN A 148 -20.44 -4.57 -5.67
C GLN A 148 -18.99 -4.59 -6.17
N PRO A 149 -18.64 -5.51 -7.09
CA PRO A 149 -17.35 -5.48 -7.77
C PRO A 149 -17.33 -4.35 -8.82
N ILE A 150 -16.43 -3.40 -8.64
CA ILE A 150 -16.22 -2.27 -9.56
C ILE A 150 -14.90 -2.46 -10.29
N ASN A 151 -14.92 -2.40 -11.61
CA ASN A 151 -13.69 -2.40 -12.40
C ASN A 151 -12.93 -1.08 -12.16
N VAL A 152 -11.66 -1.17 -11.81
CA VAL A 152 -10.82 0.01 -11.52
C VAL A 152 -10.66 0.95 -12.72
N MET A 153 -10.96 0.48 -13.93
CA MET A 153 -10.93 1.28 -15.15
C MET A 153 -12.21 2.10 -15.36
N ASP A 154 -13.30 1.79 -14.64
CA ASP A 154 -14.64 2.40 -14.82
C ASP A 154 -14.85 3.57 -13.83
N VAL A 155 -13.86 4.45 -13.71
CA VAL A 155 -13.96 5.67 -12.90
C VAL A 155 -14.41 6.83 -13.80
N VAL A 156 -15.32 7.65 -13.27
CA VAL A 156 -15.82 8.84 -13.98
C VAL A 156 -14.69 9.75 -14.44
N GLU A 157 -14.90 10.46 -15.54
CA GLU A 157 -13.94 11.43 -16.04
C GLU A 157 -13.65 12.51 -14.98
N GLY A 158 -12.37 12.84 -14.78
CA GLY A 158 -11.93 13.79 -13.77
C GLY A 158 -11.89 13.24 -12.34
N GLY A 159 -12.33 11.99 -12.11
CA GLY A 159 -12.21 11.30 -10.83
C GLY A 159 -10.82 10.74 -10.58
N ASN A 160 -10.51 10.49 -9.30
CA ASN A 160 -9.27 9.80 -8.92
C ASN A 160 -9.36 8.32 -9.33
N ARG A 161 -8.47 7.89 -10.22
CA ARG A 161 -8.44 6.54 -10.79
C ARG A 161 -7.44 5.61 -10.11
N GLN A 162 -6.65 6.13 -9.21
CA GLN A 162 -5.54 5.38 -8.58
C GLN A 162 -5.90 4.91 -7.18
N MET A 163 -6.54 5.76 -6.36
CA MET A 163 -6.88 5.44 -4.98
C MET A 163 -8.32 4.96 -4.86
N HIS A 164 -8.50 3.78 -4.28
CA HIS A 164 -9.81 3.16 -4.09
C HIS A 164 -10.02 2.76 -2.62
N GLY A 165 -11.17 3.12 -2.06
CA GLY A 165 -11.68 2.45 -0.88
C GLY A 165 -12.05 1.02 -1.25
N VAL A 166 -11.65 0.05 -0.45
CA VAL A 166 -11.93 -1.38 -0.58
C VAL A 166 -12.77 -1.79 0.62
N ASP A 167 -13.92 -2.40 0.39
CA ASP A 167 -14.75 -2.87 1.50
C ASP A 167 -14.21 -4.21 2.04
N ASN A 168 -14.18 -5.26 1.22
CA ASN A 168 -13.70 -6.58 1.67
C ASN A 168 -12.51 -7.08 0.85
N TYR A 169 -12.58 -7.01 -0.49
CA TYR A 169 -11.57 -7.66 -1.33
C TYR A 169 -11.25 -6.91 -2.61
N VAL A 170 -10.11 -7.28 -3.18
CA VAL A 170 -9.71 -6.98 -4.55
C VAL A 170 -9.52 -8.29 -5.31
N ASP A 171 -10.13 -8.40 -6.48
CA ASP A 171 -9.94 -9.51 -7.41
C ASP A 171 -9.00 -9.09 -8.53
N ILE A 172 -7.86 -9.76 -8.63
CA ILE A 172 -6.89 -9.57 -9.70
C ILE A 172 -7.05 -10.72 -10.69
N VAL A 173 -7.57 -10.41 -11.88
CA VAL A 173 -7.72 -11.38 -12.96
C VAL A 173 -6.42 -11.46 -13.75
N THR A 174 -5.93 -12.65 -13.94
CA THR A 174 -4.73 -12.97 -14.73
C THR A 174 -5.10 -13.95 -15.85
N GLU A 175 -4.21 -14.21 -16.79
CA GLU A 175 -4.41 -15.23 -17.82
C GLU A 175 -4.61 -16.65 -17.24
N LYS A 176 -4.17 -16.88 -15.99
CA LYS A 176 -4.23 -18.19 -15.31
C LYS A 176 -5.43 -18.36 -14.39
N GLY A 177 -6.22 -17.32 -14.18
CA GLY A 177 -7.39 -17.29 -13.28
C GLY A 177 -7.41 -16.06 -12.40
N THR A 178 -8.26 -16.06 -11.39
CA THR A 178 -8.47 -14.93 -10.49
C THR A 178 -7.78 -15.17 -9.16
N ILE A 179 -7.08 -14.15 -8.68
CA ILE A 179 -6.49 -14.09 -7.34
C ILE A 179 -7.32 -13.09 -6.54
N ARG A 180 -7.94 -13.54 -5.47
CA ARG A 180 -8.64 -12.69 -4.51
C ARG A 180 -7.72 -12.32 -3.36
N ILE A 181 -7.67 -11.04 -3.03
CA ILE A 181 -6.96 -10.51 -1.87
C ILE A 181 -8.01 -9.87 -0.97
N THR A 182 -8.29 -10.52 0.16
CA THR A 182 -9.13 -9.98 1.22
C THR A 182 -8.25 -9.23 2.20
N SER A 183 -8.51 -7.95 2.38
CA SER A 183 -7.84 -7.12 3.39
C SER A 183 -8.69 -7.06 4.65
N LEU A 184 -8.09 -7.34 5.80
CA LEU A 184 -8.80 -7.34 7.08
C LEU A 184 -8.61 -6.04 7.86
N ASP A 185 -7.52 -5.31 7.60
CA ASP A 185 -7.12 -4.16 8.42
C ASP A 185 -6.76 -2.90 7.60
N ALA A 186 -6.60 -3.01 6.28
CA ALA A 186 -6.24 -1.89 5.40
C ALA A 186 -7.26 -1.74 4.27
N MET A 187 -8.07 -0.69 4.33
CA MET A 187 -9.23 -0.50 3.44
C MET A 187 -8.98 0.53 2.33
N LEU A 188 -7.75 0.95 2.13
CA LEU A 188 -7.37 1.89 1.07
C LEU A 188 -6.32 1.25 0.18
N ALA A 189 -6.57 1.21 -1.13
CA ALA A 189 -5.65 0.62 -2.10
C ALA A 189 -5.32 1.59 -3.22
N SER A 190 -4.04 1.65 -3.60
CA SER A 190 -3.56 2.30 -4.82
C SER A 190 -3.42 1.27 -5.92
N ILE A 191 -3.90 1.60 -7.12
CA ILE A 191 -3.85 0.73 -8.30
C ILE A 191 -2.82 1.27 -9.28
N GLY A 192 -1.95 0.39 -9.75
CA GLY A 192 -0.86 0.76 -10.66
C GLY A 192 0.30 1.37 -9.88
N GLU A 193 0.43 2.68 -9.80
CA GLU A 193 1.49 3.31 -9.04
C GLU A 193 1.24 3.24 -7.53
N CYS A 194 2.27 2.87 -6.77
CA CYS A 194 2.23 2.89 -5.30
C CYS A 194 2.38 4.33 -4.82
N ALA A 195 1.28 5.02 -4.58
CA ALA A 195 1.31 6.43 -4.18
C ALA A 195 0.02 6.88 -3.49
N THR A 196 0.15 7.92 -2.65
CA THR A 196 -0.99 8.61 -2.02
C THR A 196 -1.27 9.96 -2.70
N LEU A 197 -0.23 10.66 -3.18
CA LEU A 197 -0.34 12.02 -3.76
C LEU A 197 -0.03 12.10 -5.26
N ASN A 198 0.31 11.01 -5.91
CA ASN A 198 0.53 11.01 -7.36
C ASN A 198 -0.80 10.92 -8.09
N PHE A 199 -1.50 12.03 -8.16
CA PHE A 199 -2.73 12.10 -8.92
C PHE A 199 -2.44 12.24 -10.41
N SER A 200 -3.04 11.33 -11.17
CA SER A 200 -3.09 11.40 -12.62
C SER A 200 -4.52 11.19 -13.05
N LEU A 201 -4.97 11.94 -14.05
CA LEU A 201 -6.25 11.72 -14.71
C LEU A 201 -6.17 10.60 -15.76
N ALA A 202 -4.98 10.08 -16.02
CA ALA A 202 -4.77 8.94 -16.91
C ALA A 202 -5.27 7.63 -16.25
N GLN A 203 -5.56 6.64 -17.07
CA GLN A 203 -5.84 5.28 -16.60
C GLN A 203 -4.60 4.71 -15.89
N PRO A 204 -4.77 4.00 -14.76
CA PRO A 204 -3.66 3.36 -14.07
C PRO A 204 -3.08 2.21 -14.91
N ASP A 205 -1.76 2.03 -14.85
CA ASP A 205 -1.13 0.83 -15.38
C ASP A 205 -1.36 -0.34 -14.40
N ILE A 206 -2.42 -1.09 -14.63
CA ILE A 206 -2.80 -2.22 -13.77
C ILE A 206 -1.73 -3.31 -13.67
N LYS A 207 -0.76 -3.37 -14.60
CA LYS A 207 0.33 -4.36 -14.56
C LYS A 207 1.27 -4.14 -13.38
N GLN A 208 1.30 -2.94 -12.82
CA GLN A 208 2.07 -2.65 -11.62
C GLN A 208 1.40 -3.15 -10.32
N GLY A 209 0.17 -3.67 -10.40
CA GLY A 209 -0.49 -4.37 -9.30
C GLY A 209 -1.34 -3.49 -8.39
N VAL A 210 -1.52 -3.98 -7.17
CA VAL A 210 -2.35 -3.39 -6.11
C VAL A 210 -1.48 -3.13 -4.88
N HIS A 211 -1.59 -1.93 -4.32
CA HIS A 211 -0.79 -1.49 -3.18
C HIS A 211 -1.73 -1.03 -2.06
N PHE A 212 -1.87 -1.83 -1.02
CA PHE A 212 -2.68 -1.46 0.14
C PHE A 212 -1.92 -0.45 1.00
N ASN A 213 -2.56 0.68 1.27
CA ASN A 213 -2.05 1.70 2.18
C ASN A 213 -2.24 1.23 3.62
N LEU A 214 -1.15 0.90 4.29
CA LEU A 214 -1.16 0.42 5.66
C LEU A 214 -1.39 1.57 6.64
N PHE A 215 -0.72 2.67 6.39
CA PHE A 215 -0.78 3.89 7.19
C PHE A 215 -0.43 5.10 6.33
N ASN A 216 -1.10 6.21 6.56
CA ASN A 216 -0.64 7.51 6.10
C ASN A 216 -1.09 8.62 7.05
N ASN A 217 -0.35 9.73 7.03
CA ASN A 217 -0.69 10.97 7.69
C ASN A 217 -0.62 12.15 6.73
N VAL A 218 -0.91 11.91 5.45
CA VAL A 218 -0.67 12.84 4.35
C VAL A 218 -1.56 14.06 4.42
N TRP A 219 -2.84 13.89 4.76
CA TRP A 219 -3.79 15.02 4.78
C TRP A 219 -3.77 15.78 6.09
N GLY A 220 -3.97 17.11 6.03
CA GLY A 220 -4.26 17.95 7.17
C GLY A 220 -5.70 17.73 7.63
N THR A 221 -5.91 17.48 8.91
CA THR A 221 -7.22 17.33 9.52
C THR A 221 -7.22 18.02 10.89
N ASN A 222 -8.38 18.22 11.46
CA ASN A 222 -8.54 18.78 12.79
C ASN A 222 -8.42 17.73 13.93
N PHE A 223 -8.07 16.47 13.61
CA PHE A 223 -7.71 15.45 14.60
C PHE A 223 -6.28 14.96 14.39
N VAL A 224 -5.77 14.30 15.42
CA VAL A 224 -4.41 13.73 15.40
C VAL A 224 -4.35 12.67 14.31
N MET A 225 -3.46 12.89 13.33
CA MET A 225 -3.27 11.99 12.18
C MET A 225 -1.96 11.19 12.25
N TRP A 226 -1.05 11.58 13.14
CA TRP A 226 0.20 10.83 13.35
C TRP A 226 0.00 9.76 14.40
N TRP A 227 0.68 8.66 14.21
CA TRP A 227 0.62 7.52 15.10
C TRP A 227 2.04 6.95 15.30
N GLY A 228 2.28 6.37 16.48
CA GLY A 228 3.48 5.62 16.84
C GLY A 228 3.13 4.35 17.60
N GLY A 229 3.95 3.32 17.45
CA GLY A 229 3.75 2.02 18.05
C GLY A 229 3.90 0.87 17.07
N SER A 230 3.34 -0.30 17.41
CA SER A 230 3.36 -1.48 16.54
C SER A 230 1.95 -1.83 16.07
N MET A 231 1.79 -2.12 14.78
CA MET A 231 0.52 -2.49 14.20
C MET A 231 0.70 -3.58 13.14
N THR A 232 -0.19 -4.57 13.18
CA THR A 232 -0.21 -5.70 12.24
C THR A 232 -1.40 -5.56 11.29
N TYR A 233 -1.13 -5.74 10.01
CA TYR A 233 -2.11 -5.74 8.93
C TYR A 233 -2.20 -7.13 8.33
N ARG A 234 -3.41 -7.68 8.22
CA ARG A 234 -3.68 -9.07 7.83
C ARG A 234 -4.40 -9.12 6.49
N PHE A 235 -4.02 -10.11 5.71
CA PHE A 235 -4.59 -10.36 4.39
C PHE A 235 -4.79 -11.86 4.19
N ARG A 236 -5.80 -12.21 3.40
CA ARG A 236 -5.97 -13.56 2.86
C ARG A 236 -5.82 -13.47 1.34
N VAL A 237 -5.08 -14.40 0.78
CA VAL A 237 -4.88 -14.55 -0.67
C VAL A 237 -5.45 -15.89 -1.10
N GLU A 238 -6.34 -15.90 -2.09
CA GLU A 238 -7.04 -17.10 -2.54
C GLU A 238 -7.05 -17.17 -4.07
N ILE A 239 -6.91 -18.39 -4.60
CA ILE A 239 -7.09 -18.70 -6.02
C ILE A 239 -8.53 -19.18 -6.22
N LEU A 240 -9.30 -18.40 -6.96
CA LEU A 240 -10.70 -18.68 -7.28
C LEU A 240 -10.83 -19.64 -8.47
#